data_34e6346fb7052e26487cbc6be3d0691b
#
_entry.id   34e6346fb7052e26487cbc6be3d0691b
#
_cell.length_a   1.000
_cell.length_b   1.000
_cell.length_c   1.000
_cell.angle_alpha   90.00
_cell.angle_beta   90.00
_cell.angle_gamma   90.00
#
_symmetry.space_group_name_H-M   'P 1'
#
loop_
_entity.id
_entity.type
_entity.pdbx_description
1 polymer ?
#
loop_
_entity_poly.entity_id
_entity_poly.type
_entity_poly.pdbx_seq_one_letter_code
_entity_poly.pdbx_strand_id
1 'polypeptide(L)'
;MKKLIALAVLSVTALHAVAATDEFTLTIKDHAFSPKELKLPAGKKIKLLVVNQDATPAEFESKPLSREKMIPGKSTAIINLGPLKAGRYDFVEEYHETEAAAQGTIVVE
;
A
#
# COMPACT_ATOMS: atom_id res chain seq x y z
N MET A 1 29.11 60.74 0.51
CA MET A 1 28.28 59.73 -0.19
C MET A 1 28.30 58.45 0.63
N LYS A 2 27.15 58.13 1.21
CA LYS A 2 27.02 56.84 1.92
C LYS A 2 26.60 55.78 0.90
N LYS A 3 27.46 54.79 0.65
CA LYS A 3 27.10 53.61 -0.13
C LYS A 3 26.35 52.65 0.76
N LEU A 4 25.07 52.47 0.49
CA LEU A 4 24.25 51.39 1.09
C LEU A 4 24.62 50.10 0.38
N ILE A 5 25.32 49.20 1.07
CA ILE A 5 25.54 47.83 0.59
C ILE A 5 24.31 47.06 1.11
N ALA A 6 23.38 46.76 0.23
CA ALA A 6 22.29 45.83 0.52
C ALA A 6 22.86 44.41 0.51
N LEU A 7 23.03 43.84 1.69
CA LEU A 7 23.39 42.46 1.83
C LEU A 7 22.12 41.63 1.56
N ALA A 8 22.05 41.09 0.34
CA ALA A 8 20.99 40.14 0.00
C ALA A 8 21.30 38.81 0.72
N VAL A 9 20.61 38.58 1.82
CA VAL A 9 20.64 37.28 2.48
C VAL A 9 19.83 36.32 1.63
N LEU A 10 20.51 35.52 0.82
CA LEU A 10 19.89 34.43 0.08
C LEU A 10 19.61 33.30 1.09
N SER A 11 18.40 33.24 1.61
CA SER A 11 17.97 32.11 2.42
C SER A 11 17.68 30.93 1.50
N VAL A 12 18.64 30.00 1.43
CA VAL A 12 18.41 28.71 0.76
C VAL A 12 17.57 27.87 1.70
N THR A 13 16.27 27.84 1.46
CA THR A 13 15.40 26.85 2.10
C THR A 13 15.62 25.52 1.39
N ALA A 14 16.37 24.62 2.05
CA ALA A 14 16.48 23.25 1.57
C ALA A 14 15.11 22.60 1.72
N LEU A 15 14.42 22.39 0.59
CA LEU A 15 13.24 21.55 0.54
C LEU A 15 13.71 20.10 0.71
N HIS A 16 13.53 19.55 1.90
CA HIS A 16 13.68 18.12 2.10
C HIS A 16 12.48 17.44 1.44
N ALA A 17 12.73 16.81 0.28
CA ALA A 17 11.74 15.94 -0.33
C ALA A 17 11.55 14.74 0.61
N VAL A 18 10.45 14.72 1.35
CA VAL A 18 9.99 13.49 2.01
C VAL A 18 9.58 12.56 0.87
N ALA A 19 10.27 11.41 0.74
CA ALA A 19 9.87 10.39 -0.21
C ALA A 19 8.42 10.03 0.06
N ALA A 20 7.52 10.34 -0.90
CA ALA A 20 6.13 9.99 -0.80
C ALA A 20 6.01 8.47 -0.74
N THR A 21 5.27 7.94 0.26
CA THR A 21 4.90 6.54 0.30
C THR A 21 3.88 6.29 -0.79
N ASP A 22 4.16 5.34 -1.67
CA ASP A 22 3.23 4.96 -2.74
C ASP A 22 2.02 4.25 -2.14
N GLU A 23 0.83 4.66 -2.56
CA GLU A 23 -0.44 4.15 -2.05
C GLU A 23 -1.16 3.36 -3.14
N PHE A 24 -1.64 2.18 -2.78
CA PHE A 24 -2.37 1.27 -3.65
C PHE A 24 -3.61 0.75 -2.94
N THR A 25 -4.64 0.42 -3.71
CA THR A 25 -5.92 -0.05 -3.16
C THR A 25 -6.25 -1.43 -3.69
N LEU A 26 -6.64 -2.30 -2.77
CA LEU A 26 -7.18 -3.63 -3.03
C LEU A 26 -8.60 -3.66 -2.45
N THR A 27 -9.58 -4.04 -3.25
CA THR A 27 -10.98 -4.06 -2.84
C THR A 27 -11.46 -5.49 -2.65
N ILE A 28 -12.26 -5.72 -1.62
CA ILE A 28 -12.97 -6.97 -1.37
C ILE A 28 -14.45 -6.69 -1.55
N LYS A 29 -15.10 -7.43 -2.45
CA LYS A 29 -16.53 -7.41 -2.68
C LYS A 29 -17.01 -8.80 -3.04
N ASP A 30 -18.08 -9.26 -2.39
CA ASP A 30 -18.60 -10.63 -2.54
C ASP A 30 -17.48 -11.67 -2.34
N HIS A 31 -16.64 -11.46 -1.32
CA HIS A 31 -15.45 -12.27 -0.98
C HIS A 31 -14.38 -12.35 -2.08
N ALA A 32 -14.48 -11.53 -3.11
CA ALA A 32 -13.55 -11.49 -4.22
C ALA A 32 -12.64 -10.28 -4.15
N PHE A 33 -11.36 -10.48 -4.49
CA PHE A 33 -10.40 -9.37 -4.61
C PHE A 33 -10.45 -8.71 -5.99
N SER A 34 -10.32 -7.40 -5.97
CA SER A 34 -10.18 -6.59 -7.19
C SER A 34 -9.12 -5.49 -6.96
N PRO A 35 -8.08 -5.43 -7.77
CA PRO A 35 -7.68 -6.38 -8.81
C PRO A 35 -7.19 -7.71 -8.22
N LYS A 36 -7.29 -8.79 -8.98
CA LYS A 36 -6.72 -10.10 -8.59
C LYS A 36 -5.20 -10.12 -8.66
N GLU A 37 -4.65 -9.34 -9.55
CA GLU A 37 -3.21 -9.13 -9.68
C GLU A 37 -2.90 -7.66 -9.48
N LEU A 38 -2.22 -7.35 -8.40
CA LEU A 38 -1.84 -6.00 -8.04
C LEU A 38 -0.35 -5.80 -8.28
N LYS A 39 0.00 -4.85 -9.14
CA LYS A 39 1.40 -4.50 -9.42
C LYS A 39 1.90 -3.44 -8.47
N LEU A 40 3.04 -3.69 -7.84
CA LEU A 40 3.70 -2.78 -6.93
C LEU A 40 5.15 -2.52 -7.36
N PRO A 41 5.68 -1.33 -7.13
CA PRO A 41 7.09 -1.03 -7.41
C PRO A 41 8.01 -1.70 -6.38
N ALA A 42 9.12 -2.27 -6.88
CA ALA A 42 10.16 -2.82 -6.03
C ALA A 42 10.95 -1.72 -5.30
N GLY A 43 11.45 -2.04 -4.12
CA GLY A 43 12.39 -1.19 -3.38
C GLY A 43 11.79 0.07 -2.76
N LYS A 44 10.47 0.18 -2.70
CA LYS A 44 9.77 1.34 -2.14
C LYS A 44 8.89 0.95 -0.96
N LYS A 45 8.66 1.90 -0.08
CA LYS A 45 7.65 1.76 0.97
C LYS A 45 6.26 1.89 0.34
N ILE A 46 5.39 0.95 0.66
CA ILE A 46 4.04 0.83 0.10
C ILE A 46 3.03 0.95 1.23
N LYS A 47 1.99 1.73 0.98
CA LYS A 47 0.79 1.77 1.79
C LYS A 47 -0.32 1.07 1.02
N LEU A 48 -0.68 -0.13 1.46
CA LEU A 48 -1.76 -0.90 0.87
C LEU A 48 -3.05 -0.64 1.64
N LEU A 49 -4.05 -0.10 0.94
CA LEU A 49 -5.40 0.05 1.47
C LEU A 49 -6.21 -1.17 1.05
N VAL A 50 -6.73 -1.91 2.01
CA VAL A 50 -7.64 -3.02 1.75
C VAL A 50 -9.04 -2.57 2.13
N VAL A 51 -9.87 -2.36 1.13
CA VAL A 51 -11.25 -1.85 1.29
C VAL A 51 -12.21 -3.02 1.28
N ASN A 52 -12.80 -3.33 2.43
CA ASN A 52 -13.83 -4.36 2.53
C ASN A 52 -15.20 -3.74 2.29
N GLN A 53 -15.78 -3.99 1.12
CA GLN A 53 -17.11 -3.51 0.75
C GLN A 53 -18.23 -4.43 1.23
N ASP A 54 -17.89 -5.61 1.73
CA ASP A 54 -18.87 -6.54 2.29
C ASP A 54 -19.31 -6.11 3.69
N ALA A 55 -20.49 -6.55 4.11
CA ALA A 55 -20.99 -6.30 5.46
C ALA A 55 -20.32 -7.19 6.50
N THR A 56 -19.74 -8.31 6.08
CA THR A 56 -19.05 -9.27 6.94
C THR A 56 -17.56 -8.97 7.03
N PRO A 57 -16.89 -9.33 8.15
CA PRO A 57 -15.46 -9.20 8.25
C PRO A 57 -14.72 -10.03 7.20
N ALA A 58 -13.58 -9.55 6.78
CA ALA A 58 -12.65 -10.26 5.90
C ALA A 58 -11.27 -10.34 6.57
N GLU A 59 -10.47 -11.30 6.18
CA GLU A 59 -9.11 -11.43 6.65
C GLU A 59 -8.15 -11.57 5.49
N PHE A 60 -7.30 -10.55 5.33
CA PHE A 60 -6.21 -10.59 4.36
C PHE A 60 -5.06 -11.38 4.94
N GLU A 61 -4.62 -12.42 4.25
CA GLU A 61 -3.46 -13.20 4.63
C GLU A 61 -2.51 -13.37 3.45
N SER A 62 -1.24 -13.11 3.71
CA SER A 62 -0.17 -13.40 2.76
C SER A 62 1.01 -14.01 3.51
N LYS A 63 1.24 -15.30 3.30
CA LYS A 63 2.38 -15.99 3.91
C LYS A 63 3.72 -15.45 3.40
N PRO A 64 3.91 -15.25 2.08
CA PRO A 64 5.18 -14.69 1.59
C PRO A 64 5.46 -13.27 2.06
N LEU A 65 4.44 -12.48 2.39
CA LEU A 65 4.61 -11.14 2.96
C LEU A 65 4.67 -11.15 4.49
N SER A 66 4.37 -12.27 5.13
CA SER A 66 4.24 -12.38 6.59
C SER A 66 3.23 -11.36 7.13
N ARG A 67 2.09 -11.25 6.48
CA ARG A 67 1.02 -10.33 6.86
C ARG A 67 -0.29 -11.06 7.04
N GLU A 68 -0.99 -10.66 8.09
CA GLU A 68 -2.33 -11.10 8.40
C GLU A 68 -3.08 -9.91 8.99
N LYS A 69 -4.24 -9.56 8.40
CA LYS A 69 -5.00 -8.40 8.84
C LYS A 69 -6.50 -8.68 8.70
N MET A 70 -7.23 -8.56 9.79
CA MET A 70 -8.68 -8.59 9.79
C MET A 70 -9.22 -7.20 9.43
N ILE A 71 -10.16 -7.15 8.49
CA ILE A 71 -10.81 -5.93 8.06
C ILE A 71 -12.31 -6.04 8.39
N PRO A 72 -12.82 -5.22 9.32
CA PRO A 72 -14.25 -5.23 9.63
C PRO A 72 -15.11 -4.97 8.39
N GLY A 73 -16.37 -5.40 8.42
CA GLY A 73 -17.30 -5.11 7.34
C GLY A 73 -17.44 -3.62 7.07
N LYS A 74 -17.58 -3.25 5.79
CA LYS A 74 -17.71 -1.85 5.34
C LYS A 74 -16.60 -0.92 5.85
N SER A 75 -15.38 -1.46 5.99
CA SER A 75 -14.24 -0.73 6.53
C SER A 75 -13.01 -0.88 5.64
N THR A 76 -12.02 -0.03 5.88
CA THR A 76 -10.73 -0.05 5.20
C THR A 76 -9.63 -0.29 6.24
N ALA A 77 -8.72 -1.20 5.92
CA ALA A 77 -7.51 -1.41 6.70
C ALA A 77 -6.28 -0.94 5.91
N ILE A 78 -5.27 -0.50 6.64
CA ILE A 78 -3.99 -0.09 6.07
C ILE A 78 -2.96 -1.16 6.40
N ILE A 79 -2.27 -1.64 5.37
CA ILE A 79 -1.16 -2.56 5.51
C ILE A 79 0.09 -1.89 4.95
N ASN A 80 1.07 -1.66 5.81
CA ASN A 80 2.35 -1.10 5.39
C ASN A 80 3.27 -2.22 4.94
N LEU A 81 3.79 -2.11 3.72
CA LEU A 81 4.65 -3.10 3.08
C LEU A 81 5.96 -2.47 2.62
N GLY A 82 6.96 -3.30 2.48
CA GLY A 82 8.18 -2.93 1.79
C GLY A 82 9.23 -2.23 2.65
N PRO A 83 10.35 -1.94 2.01
CA PRO A 83 10.68 -2.24 0.61
C PRO A 83 10.64 -3.74 0.26
N LEU A 84 10.04 -4.08 -0.86
CA LEU A 84 9.93 -5.46 -1.33
C LEU A 84 10.85 -5.71 -2.51
N LYS A 85 11.39 -6.92 -2.58
CA LYS A 85 12.13 -7.40 -3.75
C LYS A 85 11.16 -7.76 -4.87
N ALA A 86 11.62 -7.63 -6.11
CA ALA A 86 10.87 -8.11 -7.26
C ALA A 86 10.47 -9.58 -7.08
N GLY A 87 9.25 -9.92 -7.40
CA GLY A 87 8.72 -11.27 -7.22
C GLY A 87 7.20 -11.30 -7.17
N ARG A 88 6.68 -12.49 -6.90
CA ARG A 88 5.25 -12.74 -6.77
C ARG A 88 4.93 -13.11 -5.33
N TYR A 89 3.91 -12.49 -4.78
CA TYR A 89 3.51 -12.66 -3.40
C TYR A 89 2.01 -12.96 -3.37
N ASP A 90 1.66 -14.21 -3.16
CA ASP A 90 0.25 -14.63 -3.13
C ASP A 90 -0.42 -14.19 -1.84
N PHE A 91 -1.70 -13.88 -1.94
CA PHE A 91 -2.56 -13.56 -0.80
C PHE A 91 -3.95 -14.19 -0.97
N VAL A 92 -4.63 -14.34 0.15
CA VAL A 92 -5.99 -14.89 0.19
C VAL A 92 -6.86 -14.09 1.15
N GLU A 93 -8.17 -14.18 0.96
CA GLU A 93 -9.15 -13.87 1.99
C GLU A 93 -9.34 -15.17 2.79
N GLU A 94 -8.80 -15.21 4.01
CA GLU A 94 -8.61 -16.46 4.77
C GLU A 94 -9.93 -17.17 5.10
N TYR A 95 -11.00 -16.44 5.33
CA TYR A 95 -12.30 -17.06 5.63
C TYR A 95 -12.89 -17.80 4.43
N HIS A 96 -12.39 -17.54 3.22
CA HIS A 96 -12.86 -18.11 1.96
C HIS A 96 -11.69 -18.61 1.10
N GLU A 97 -10.60 -19.06 1.73
CA GLU A 97 -9.32 -19.36 1.06
C GLU A 97 -9.40 -20.41 -0.05
N THR A 98 -10.39 -21.29 -0.01
CA THR A 98 -10.60 -22.33 -1.04
C THR A 98 -11.29 -21.80 -2.29
N GLU A 99 -11.87 -20.61 -2.25
CA GLU A 99 -12.52 -20.00 -3.41
C GLU A 99 -11.51 -19.25 -4.27
N ALA A 100 -11.51 -19.51 -5.57
CA ALA A 100 -10.55 -18.89 -6.49
C ALA A 100 -10.68 -17.35 -6.51
N ALA A 101 -11.88 -16.83 -6.36
CA ALA A 101 -12.12 -15.37 -6.32
C ALA A 101 -11.52 -14.70 -5.07
N ALA A 102 -11.31 -15.47 -4.00
CA ALA A 102 -10.72 -15.01 -2.75
C ALA A 102 -9.19 -15.16 -2.71
N GLN A 103 -8.59 -15.39 -3.86
CA GLN A 103 -7.13 -15.54 -4.02
C GLN A 103 -6.62 -14.47 -4.98
N GLY A 104 -5.43 -13.98 -4.73
CA GLY A 104 -4.80 -13.00 -5.60
C GLY A 104 -3.28 -13.02 -5.47
N THR A 105 -2.63 -12.19 -6.26
CA THR A 105 -1.17 -12.09 -6.28
C THR A 105 -0.74 -10.64 -6.37
N ILE A 106 0.23 -10.28 -5.55
CA ILE A 106 0.98 -9.04 -5.69
C ILE A 106 2.21 -9.33 -6.54
N VAL A 107 2.36 -8.59 -7.63
CA VAL A 107 3.53 -8.67 -8.53
C VAL A 107 4.38 -7.44 -8.30
N VAL A 108 5.59 -7.65 -7.79
CA VAL A 108 6.55 -6.59 -7.53
C VAL A 108 7.62 -6.60 -8.63
N GLU A 109 7.76 -5.48 -9.29
CA GLU A 109 8.71 -5.32 -10.40
C GLU A 109 9.34 -3.92 -10.51
#